data_83f9a7191e9f2ab77cfe4ad8c7de1de7
#
_entry.id   83f9a7191e9f2ab77cfe4ad8c7de1de7
#
_cell.length_a   1.000
_cell.length_b   1.000
_cell.length_c   1.000
_cell.angle_alpha   90.00
_cell.angle_beta   90.00
_cell.angle_gamma   90.00
#
_symmetry.space_group_name_H-M   'P 1'
#
loop_
_entity.id
_entity.type
_entity.pdbx_description
1 polymer ?
#
loop_
_entity_poly.entity_id
_entity_poly.type
_entity_poly.pdbx_seq_one_letter_code
_entity_poly.pdbx_strand_id
1 'polypeptide(L)'
;MVEEKIGVVEHFFTNIGVVAIKIIHGKLKVGDTIHIVGAHTDLKQKVESMQIDKNPVQMVKLGDAVGIKVKDRVRENDIVYKVPEE
;
A
#
# COMPACT_ATOMS: atom_id res chain seq x y z
N MET A 1 -13.83 -6.94 13.27
CA MET A 1 -12.58 -6.18 13.26
C MET A 1 -12.62 -5.18 12.14
N VAL A 2 -11.93 -4.05 12.30
CA VAL A 2 -12.05 -2.91 11.40
C VAL A 2 -10.72 -2.71 10.67
N GLU A 3 -10.81 -2.48 9.35
CA GLU A 3 -9.64 -2.12 8.57
C GLU A 3 -9.19 -0.72 8.96
N GLU A 4 -7.89 -0.53 9.07
CA GLU A 4 -7.30 0.73 9.50
C GLU A 4 -6.76 1.50 8.30
N LYS A 5 -7.21 2.73 8.12
CA LYS A 5 -6.70 3.60 7.06
C LYS A 5 -5.26 3.98 7.40
N ILE A 6 -4.31 3.61 6.55
CA ILE A 6 -2.90 3.85 6.81
C ILE A 6 -2.24 4.72 5.75
N GLY A 7 -2.82 4.86 4.58
CA GLY A 7 -2.16 5.58 3.52
C GLY A 7 -3.06 5.97 2.37
N VAL A 8 -2.45 6.67 1.43
CA VAL A 8 -3.12 7.10 0.21
C VAL A 8 -2.19 6.84 -0.97
N VAL A 9 -2.78 6.46 -2.10
CA VAL A 9 -2.02 6.21 -3.32
C VAL A 9 -1.58 7.54 -3.92
N GLU A 10 -0.26 7.71 -4.08
CA GLU A 10 0.30 8.91 -4.71
C GLU A 10 0.45 8.73 -6.22
N HIS A 11 0.82 7.53 -6.65
CA HIS A 11 1.03 7.26 -8.06
C HIS A 11 1.06 5.75 -8.31
N PHE A 12 0.65 5.35 -9.51
CA PHE A 12 0.74 3.95 -9.93
C PHE A 12 1.59 3.87 -11.19
N PHE A 13 2.68 3.10 -11.11
CA PHE A 13 3.60 2.90 -12.23
C PHE A 13 3.14 1.68 -13.05
N THR A 14 2.35 1.93 -14.10
CA THR A 14 1.73 0.86 -14.87
C THR A 14 2.74 -0.09 -15.51
N ASN A 15 3.91 0.42 -15.89
CA ASN A 15 4.92 -0.39 -16.59
C ASN A 15 5.51 -1.48 -15.71
N ILE A 16 5.54 -1.27 -14.41
CA ILE A 16 6.18 -2.22 -13.48
C ILE A 16 5.22 -2.75 -12.42
N GLY A 17 3.96 -2.29 -12.42
CA GLY A 17 2.97 -2.77 -11.48
C GLY A 17 3.26 -2.39 -10.04
N VAL A 18 3.87 -1.24 -9.80
CA VAL A 18 4.21 -0.76 -8.47
C VAL A 18 3.39 0.47 -8.14
N VAL A 19 2.83 0.49 -6.93
CA VAL A 19 2.09 1.64 -6.43
C VAL A 19 2.93 2.38 -5.40
N ALA A 20 2.97 3.71 -5.52
CA ALA A 20 3.62 4.57 -4.54
C ALA A 20 2.56 5.02 -3.54
N ILE A 21 2.77 4.70 -2.27
CA ILE A 21 1.82 4.98 -1.20
C ILE A 21 2.47 5.87 -0.16
N LYS A 22 1.78 6.94 0.21
CA LYS A 22 2.17 7.78 1.33
C LYS A 22 1.53 7.24 2.60
N ILE A 23 2.33 6.88 3.59
CA ILE A 23 1.82 6.40 4.87
C ILE A 23 1.46 7.63 5.72
N ILE A 24 0.18 7.73 6.07
CA ILE A 24 -0.34 8.88 6.81
C ILE A 24 -0.78 8.51 8.22
N HIS A 25 -0.78 7.22 8.57
CA HIS A 25 -1.17 6.76 9.89
C HIS A 25 -0.63 5.34 10.13
N GLY A 26 -0.14 5.09 11.33
CA GLY A 26 0.30 3.76 11.71
C GLY A 26 1.56 3.30 11.01
N LYS A 27 1.64 2.01 10.79
CA LYS A 27 2.79 1.38 10.15
C LYS A 27 2.35 0.16 9.34
N LEU A 28 3.22 -0.27 8.43
CA LEU A 28 2.97 -1.42 7.57
C LEU A 28 4.25 -2.22 7.44
N LYS A 29 4.13 -3.54 7.43
CA LYS A 29 5.29 -4.43 7.26
C LYS A 29 5.02 -5.49 6.23
N VAL A 30 6.08 -6.08 5.70
CA VAL A 30 5.96 -7.22 4.79
C VAL A 30 5.23 -8.35 5.51
N GLY A 31 4.27 -8.94 4.84
CA GLY A 31 3.41 -9.98 5.42
C GLY A 31 2.05 -9.47 5.83
N ASP A 32 1.89 -8.15 6.01
CA ASP A 32 0.57 -7.58 6.28
C ASP A 32 -0.28 -7.63 5.02
N THR A 33 -1.59 -7.60 5.20
CA THR A 33 -2.54 -7.52 4.10
C THR A 33 -3.04 -6.09 3.97
N ILE A 34 -3.07 -5.58 2.75
CA ILE A 34 -3.61 -4.25 2.46
C ILE A 34 -4.85 -4.36 1.61
N HIS A 35 -5.72 -3.36 1.75
CA HIS A 35 -6.94 -3.24 0.95
C HIS A 35 -6.97 -1.82 0.38
N ILE A 36 -6.84 -1.71 -0.93
CA ILE A 36 -6.83 -0.43 -1.63
C ILE A 36 -8.21 -0.19 -2.24
N VAL A 37 -8.85 0.89 -1.85
CA VAL A 37 -10.23 1.18 -2.22
C VAL A 37 -10.33 2.57 -2.84
N GLY A 38 -11.05 2.66 -3.95
CA GLY A 38 -11.34 3.91 -4.61
C GLY A 38 -12.59 3.78 -5.46
N ALA A 39 -12.92 4.83 -6.21
CA ALA A 39 -14.12 4.83 -7.06
C ALA A 39 -14.10 3.68 -8.07
N HIS A 40 -12.92 3.29 -8.52
CA HIS A 40 -12.76 2.22 -9.52
C HIS A 40 -11.78 1.15 -9.05
N THR A 41 -11.46 1.12 -7.76
CA THR A 41 -10.43 0.22 -7.22
C THR A 41 -10.99 -0.51 -6.00
N ASP A 42 -10.77 -1.81 -5.97
CA ASP A 42 -11.08 -2.64 -4.81
C ASP A 42 -10.11 -3.82 -4.86
N LEU A 43 -8.93 -3.64 -4.27
CA LEU A 43 -7.87 -4.63 -4.34
C LEU A 43 -7.39 -4.98 -2.94
N LYS A 44 -7.51 -6.26 -2.60
CA LYS A 44 -7.00 -6.78 -1.33
C LYS A 44 -5.90 -7.78 -1.62
N GLN A 45 -4.72 -7.55 -1.05
CA GLN A 45 -3.61 -8.47 -1.25
C GLN A 45 -2.62 -8.40 -0.10
N LYS A 46 -1.80 -9.44 0.01
CA LYS A 46 -0.71 -9.49 0.97
C LYS A 46 0.48 -8.72 0.43
N VAL A 47 1.16 -7.98 1.31
CA VAL A 47 2.37 -7.25 0.96
C VAL A 47 3.53 -8.24 0.94
N GLU A 48 4.05 -8.52 -0.26
CA GLU A 48 5.15 -9.44 -0.42
C GLU A 48 6.51 -8.75 -0.38
N SER A 49 6.55 -7.49 -0.84
CA SER A 49 7.77 -6.70 -0.83
C SER A 49 7.45 -5.21 -0.82
N MET A 50 8.35 -4.44 -0.22
CA MET A 50 8.24 -2.99 -0.17
C MET A 50 9.60 -2.38 -0.42
N GLN A 51 9.62 -1.15 -0.94
CA GLN A 51 10.87 -0.43 -1.13
C GLN A 51 10.68 1.07 -0.95
N ILE A 52 11.74 1.70 -0.47
CA ILE A 52 11.84 3.16 -0.38
C ILE A 52 13.07 3.56 -1.18
N ASP A 53 12.90 4.47 -2.15
CA ASP A 53 13.99 4.91 -3.03
C ASP A 53 14.72 3.72 -3.68
N LYS A 54 13.93 2.71 -4.10
CA LYS A 54 14.41 1.48 -4.74
C LYS A 54 15.20 0.56 -3.81
N ASN A 55 15.25 0.86 -2.51
CA ASN A 55 15.89 0.00 -1.52
C ASN A 55 14.83 -0.83 -0.81
N PRO A 56 14.99 -2.17 -0.74
CA PRO A 56 14.00 -3.00 -0.07
C PRO A 56 13.96 -2.71 1.42
N VAL A 57 12.74 -2.66 1.96
CA VAL A 57 12.52 -2.43 3.40
C VAL A 57 11.52 -3.45 3.92
N GLN A 58 11.58 -3.73 5.20
CA GLN A 58 10.67 -4.69 5.85
C GLN A 58 9.49 -4.01 6.51
N MET A 59 9.63 -2.75 6.89
CA MET A 59 8.59 -2.02 7.59
C MET A 59 8.65 -0.54 7.22
N VAL A 60 7.49 0.09 7.14
CA VAL A 60 7.36 1.53 6.93
C VAL A 60 6.39 2.10 7.94
N LYS A 61 6.45 3.40 8.15
CA LYS A 61 5.66 4.08 9.17
C LYS A 61 5.19 5.44 8.68
N LEU A 62 4.40 6.11 9.52
CA LEU A 62 3.92 7.45 9.27
C LEU A 62 5.03 8.35 8.73
N GLY A 63 4.76 9.00 7.62
CA GLY A 63 5.69 9.88 6.94
C GLY A 63 6.47 9.24 5.81
N ASP A 64 6.51 7.92 5.74
CA ASP A 64 7.24 7.23 4.68
C ASP A 64 6.43 7.19 3.38
N ALA A 65 7.14 7.27 2.26
CA ALA A 65 6.56 7.02 0.95
C ALA A 65 7.14 5.69 0.47
N VAL A 66 6.28 4.72 0.22
CA VAL A 66 6.70 3.35 -0.05
C VAL A 66 6.19 2.86 -1.40
N GLY A 67 7.00 2.09 -2.12
CA GLY A 67 6.59 1.39 -3.33
C GLY A 67 6.23 -0.04 -3.02
N ILE A 68 5.05 -0.48 -3.47
CA ILE A 68 4.57 -1.85 -3.25
C ILE A 68 4.10 -2.41 -4.58
N LYS A 69 4.55 -3.61 -4.89
CA LYS A 69 4.09 -4.29 -6.10
C LYS A 69 2.68 -4.82 -5.88
N VAL A 70 1.79 -4.52 -6.82
CA VAL A 70 0.38 -4.93 -6.72
C VAL A 70 -0.02 -5.77 -7.93
N LYS A 71 -1.07 -6.57 -7.75
CA LYS A 71 -1.56 -7.51 -8.77
C LYS A 71 -2.44 -6.86 -9.81
N ASP A 72 -3.09 -5.77 -9.44
CA ASP A 72 -4.05 -5.08 -10.30
C ASP A 72 -3.79 -3.60 -10.33
N ARG A 73 -4.45 -2.93 -11.26
CA ARG A 73 -4.34 -1.48 -11.38
C ARG A 73 -5.01 -0.78 -10.20
N VAL A 74 -4.33 0.25 -9.70
CA VAL A 74 -4.89 1.17 -8.72
C VAL A 74 -4.77 2.59 -9.28
N ARG A 75 -5.45 3.55 -8.64
CA ARG A 75 -5.50 4.94 -9.11
C ARG A 75 -5.00 5.89 -8.05
N GLU A 76 -4.50 7.04 -8.50
CA GLU A 76 -4.08 8.10 -7.58
C GLU A 76 -5.26 8.51 -6.70
N ASN A 77 -4.95 8.82 -5.45
CA ASN A 77 -5.89 9.21 -4.41
C ASN A 77 -6.75 8.08 -3.85
N ASP A 78 -6.55 6.85 -4.30
CA ASP A 78 -7.19 5.70 -3.67
C ASP A 78 -6.69 5.58 -2.23
N ILE A 79 -7.53 5.03 -1.36
CA ILE A 79 -7.21 4.90 0.07
C ILE A 79 -6.68 3.51 0.35
N VAL A 80 -5.63 3.45 1.16
CA VAL A 80 -5.00 2.19 1.54
C VAL A 80 -5.34 1.87 2.99
N TYR A 81 -5.91 0.70 3.20
CA TYR A 81 -6.27 0.19 4.53
C TYR A 81 -5.37 -0.98 4.88
N LYS A 82 -5.05 -1.11 6.15
CA LYS A 82 -4.40 -2.30 6.68
C LYS A 82 -5.49 -3.23 7.22
N VAL A 83 -5.48 -4.47 6.73
CA VAL A 83 -6.46 -5.47 7.15
C VAL A 83 -5.94 -6.12 8.43
N PRO A 84 -6.75 -6.19 9.50
CA PRO A 84 -6.32 -6.85 10.73
C PRO A 84 -5.97 -8.30 10.48
N GLU A 85 -4.95 -8.79 11.17
CA GLU A 85 -4.62 -10.21 11.16
C GLU A 85 -5.59 -10.95 12.08
N GLU A 86 -5.94 -12.14 11.67
CA GLU A 86 -6.77 -13.03 12.47
C GLU A 86 -5.93 -13.97 13.32
#